data_e6e07b9144a24ad415327bd879759a6f
#
_entry.id   e6e07b9144a24ad415327bd879759a6f
#
_cell.length_a   1.000
_cell.length_b   1.000
_cell.length_c   1.000
_cell.angle_alpha   90.00
_cell.angle_beta   90.00
_cell.angle_gamma   90.00
#
_symmetry.space_group_name_H-M   'P 1'
#
loop_
_entity.id
_entity.type
_entity.pdbx_description
1 polymer ?
#
loop_
_entity_poly.entity_id
_entity_poly.type
_entity_poly.pdbx_seq_one_letter_code
_entity_poly.pdbx_strand_id
1 'polypeptide(L)'
;DDRITGLYEVKEEPTQETIDAKVQEVLDYYVECKNITEWIVCDEPSAYKFDRIAKIADAIHRLSPEDKIFVNLLPSYAKPAMLGTDTYKEYVTSFCEKVNPDYICFDYYDLLGEDYTESHRGGFTANLVTVTEIAKKYNKEARVIVLLTKHGDYANVTDAEIRWQSNLSILFGLKSLSFFSYAIPGDASIAWENAMVDGEGRPTEHYVS
;
A
#
# COMPACT_ATOMS: atom_id res chain seq x y z
N ASP A 1 8.96 6.26 8.32
CA ASP A 1 9.48 7.42 9.06
C ASP A 1 8.87 8.71 8.54
N ASP A 2 8.30 9.53 9.41
CA ASP A 2 7.55 10.75 9.06
C ASP A 2 8.38 11.80 8.30
N ARG A 3 9.69 11.71 8.34
CA ARG A 3 10.58 12.60 7.57
C ARG A 3 10.55 12.29 6.08
N ILE A 4 10.37 11.01 5.70
CA ILE A 4 10.22 10.62 4.28
C ILE A 4 8.81 10.91 3.81
N THR A 5 7.78 10.48 4.55
CA THR A 5 6.38 10.77 4.20
C THR A 5 6.10 12.27 4.20
N GLY A 6 6.73 13.02 5.09
CA GLY A 6 6.67 14.48 5.12
C GLY A 6 7.17 15.15 3.83
N LEU A 7 8.15 14.57 3.13
CA LEU A 7 8.57 15.09 1.82
C LEU A 7 7.45 15.00 0.76
N TYR A 8 6.61 13.99 0.85
CA TYR A 8 5.45 13.84 -0.02
C TYR A 8 4.33 14.85 0.32
N GLU A 9 4.14 15.19 1.58
CA GLU A 9 3.01 15.98 2.09
C GLU A 9 3.22 17.50 2.01
N VAL A 10 4.46 17.99 1.91
CA VAL A 10 4.74 19.43 1.87
C VAL A 10 3.98 20.15 0.75
N LYS A 11 3.53 21.37 1.02
CA LYS A 11 2.75 22.17 0.05
C LYS A 11 3.58 22.61 -1.15
N GLU A 12 4.81 23.05 -0.89
CA GLU A 12 5.73 23.50 -1.92
C GLU A 12 6.51 22.32 -2.51
N GLU A 13 6.82 22.36 -3.79
CA GLU A 13 7.63 21.33 -4.44
C GLU A 13 9.07 21.41 -3.91
N PRO A 14 9.58 20.36 -3.21
CA PRO A 14 10.94 20.40 -2.69
C PRO A 14 11.97 20.30 -3.84
N THR A 15 13.10 20.95 -3.67
CA THR A 15 14.25 20.76 -4.58
C THR A 15 14.85 19.37 -4.41
N GLN A 16 15.57 18.87 -5.41
CA GLN A 16 16.24 17.58 -5.31
C GLN A 16 17.27 17.58 -4.16
N GLU A 17 17.98 18.68 -3.95
CA GLU A 17 18.93 18.85 -2.83
C GLU A 17 18.24 18.68 -1.46
N THR A 18 17.04 19.26 -1.31
CA THR A 18 16.25 19.12 -0.08
C THR A 18 15.81 17.67 0.15
N ILE A 19 15.38 17.00 -0.92
CA ILE A 19 15.01 15.58 -0.86
C ILE A 19 16.20 14.73 -0.47
N ASP A 20 17.33 14.90 -1.15
CA ASP A 20 18.56 14.14 -0.91
C ASP A 20 19.05 14.31 0.53
N ALA A 21 19.11 15.55 1.01
CA ALA A 21 19.53 15.84 2.39
C ALA A 21 18.61 15.17 3.42
N LYS A 22 17.31 15.18 3.19
CA LYS A 22 16.35 14.58 4.12
C LYS A 22 16.39 13.04 4.07
N VAL A 23 16.52 12.43 2.90
CA VAL A 23 16.71 10.99 2.76
C VAL A 23 18.01 10.56 3.45
N GLN A 24 19.12 11.28 3.22
CA GLN A 24 20.39 10.99 3.88
C GLN A 24 20.28 11.06 5.42
N GLU A 25 19.62 12.09 5.95
CA GLU A 25 19.36 12.21 7.39
C GLU A 25 18.64 10.98 7.97
N VAL A 26 17.66 10.44 7.24
CA VAL A 26 16.91 9.25 7.68
C VAL A 26 17.78 8.01 7.60
N LEU A 27 18.53 7.81 6.51
CA LEU A 27 19.44 6.68 6.36
C LEU A 27 20.52 6.67 7.44
N ASP A 28 21.11 7.83 7.75
CA ASP A 28 22.10 7.98 8.81
C ASP A 28 21.53 7.68 10.19
N TYR A 29 20.27 8.09 10.44
CA TYR A 29 19.61 7.81 11.71
C TYR A 29 19.39 6.32 11.94
N TYR A 30 19.09 5.56 10.88
CA TYR A 30 18.84 4.12 10.95
C TYR A 30 20.05 3.26 10.55
N VAL A 31 21.24 3.84 10.43
CA VAL A 31 22.45 3.14 9.94
C VAL A 31 22.79 1.84 10.69
N GLU A 32 22.44 1.75 11.97
CA GLU A 32 22.62 0.54 12.79
C GLU A 32 21.48 -0.49 12.64
N CYS A 33 20.38 -0.11 12.01
CA CYS A 33 19.20 -0.97 11.82
C CYS A 33 19.32 -1.79 10.53
N LYS A 34 20.13 -2.85 10.55
CA LYS A 34 20.46 -3.66 9.36
C LYS A 34 19.26 -4.44 8.76
N ASN A 35 18.12 -4.45 9.41
CA ASN A 35 16.93 -5.18 8.97
C ASN A 35 15.91 -4.29 8.22
N ILE A 36 16.17 -3.00 8.07
CA ILE A 36 15.35 -2.11 7.26
C ILE A 36 15.77 -2.30 5.80
N THR A 37 14.82 -2.63 4.95
CA THR A 37 15.03 -2.87 3.52
C THR A 37 14.00 -2.16 2.64
N GLU A 38 13.03 -1.49 3.26
CA GLU A 38 11.96 -0.78 2.56
C GLU A 38 11.59 0.51 3.29
N TRP A 39 11.28 1.55 2.52
CA TRP A 39 10.89 2.86 3.04
C TRP A 39 9.49 3.23 2.56
N ILE A 40 8.58 3.48 3.49
CA ILE A 40 7.25 3.98 3.17
C ILE A 40 7.37 5.44 2.72
N VAL A 41 7.00 5.70 1.48
CA VAL A 41 7.02 7.04 0.88
C VAL A 41 5.67 7.72 1.04
N CYS A 42 4.58 7.03 0.71
CA CYS A 42 3.23 7.57 0.84
C CYS A 42 2.17 6.47 0.76
N ASP A 43 0.98 6.84 1.18
CA ASP A 43 -0.23 6.05 1.13
C ASP A 43 -1.24 6.71 0.19
N GLU A 44 -1.86 5.93 -0.68
CA GLU A 44 -2.92 6.31 -1.63
C GLU A 44 -2.67 7.62 -2.42
N PRO A 45 -1.50 7.80 -3.08
CA PRO A 45 -1.22 9.04 -3.79
C PRO A 45 -2.07 9.20 -5.03
N SER A 46 -2.49 10.44 -5.34
CA SER A 46 -2.96 10.78 -6.68
C SER A 46 -1.82 10.80 -7.69
N ALA A 47 -2.09 10.46 -8.96
CA ALA A 47 -1.13 10.52 -10.05
C ALA A 47 -0.48 11.90 -10.24
N TYR A 48 -1.10 12.97 -9.77
CA TYR A 48 -0.51 14.32 -9.75
C TYR A 48 0.76 14.42 -8.88
N LYS A 49 0.97 13.47 -7.99
CA LYS A 49 2.13 13.43 -7.09
C LYS A 49 3.23 12.45 -7.55
N PHE A 50 3.03 11.71 -8.63
CA PHE A 50 3.97 10.69 -9.07
C PHE A 50 5.35 11.25 -9.43
N ASP A 51 5.42 12.45 -9.99
CA ASP A 51 6.71 13.08 -10.29
C ASP A 51 7.51 13.41 -9.01
N ARG A 52 6.83 13.76 -7.90
CA ARG A 52 7.46 13.96 -6.60
C ARG A 52 7.91 12.64 -5.99
N ILE A 53 7.06 11.62 -6.05
CA ILE A 53 7.40 10.27 -5.58
C ILE A 53 8.62 9.74 -6.33
N ALA A 54 8.70 9.96 -7.65
CA ALA A 54 9.83 9.57 -8.46
C ALA A 54 11.15 10.21 -7.97
N LYS A 55 11.15 11.49 -7.59
CA LYS A 55 12.32 12.17 -7.04
C LYS A 55 12.76 11.59 -5.69
N ILE A 56 11.80 11.23 -4.84
CA ILE A 56 12.09 10.60 -3.53
C ILE A 56 12.64 9.19 -3.75
N ALA A 57 12.02 8.41 -4.64
CA ALA A 57 12.48 7.07 -5.01
C ALA A 57 13.90 7.08 -5.57
N ASP A 58 14.20 8.01 -6.49
CA ASP A 58 15.53 8.20 -7.06
C ASP A 58 16.57 8.53 -5.97
N ALA A 59 16.24 9.39 -5.02
CA ALA A 59 17.12 9.71 -3.91
C ALA A 59 17.40 8.47 -3.03
N ILE A 60 16.37 7.68 -2.69
CA ILE A 60 16.53 6.46 -1.90
C ILE A 60 17.42 5.47 -2.64
N HIS A 61 17.12 5.15 -3.90
CA HIS A 61 17.89 4.19 -4.68
C HIS A 61 19.35 4.64 -4.95
N ARG A 62 19.58 5.94 -5.04
CA ARG A 62 20.93 6.49 -5.22
C ARG A 62 21.77 6.43 -3.95
N LEU A 63 21.15 6.69 -2.79
CA LEU A 63 21.82 6.74 -1.49
C LEU A 63 21.86 5.38 -0.79
N SER A 64 20.89 4.50 -1.08
CA SER A 64 20.82 3.13 -0.57
C SER A 64 20.30 2.18 -1.67
N PRO A 65 21.16 1.72 -2.59
CA PRO A 65 20.74 0.97 -3.79
C PRO A 65 20.05 -0.36 -3.53
N GLU A 66 20.22 -0.96 -2.36
CA GLU A 66 19.59 -2.23 -1.99
C GLU A 66 18.19 -2.04 -1.37
N ASP A 67 17.88 -0.81 -0.96
CA ASP A 67 16.60 -0.50 -0.32
C ASP A 67 15.50 -0.26 -1.36
N LYS A 68 14.28 -0.62 -0.98
CA LYS A 68 13.09 -0.46 -1.81
C LYS A 68 12.20 0.66 -1.32
N ILE A 69 11.37 1.17 -2.22
CA ILE A 69 10.30 2.07 -1.86
C ILE A 69 8.98 1.31 -1.69
N PHE A 70 8.21 1.70 -0.69
CA PHE A 70 6.84 1.26 -0.49
C PHE A 70 5.89 2.43 -0.77
N VAL A 71 5.01 2.22 -1.74
CA VAL A 71 3.88 3.11 -2.06
C VAL A 71 2.64 2.26 -2.15
N ASN A 72 1.64 2.52 -1.30
CA ASN A 72 0.35 1.88 -1.39
C ASN A 72 -0.52 2.66 -2.38
N LEU A 73 -0.95 2.04 -3.46
CA LEU A 73 -1.78 2.66 -4.50
C LEU A 73 -3.27 2.58 -4.14
N LEU A 74 -4.03 3.60 -4.54
CA LEU A 74 -5.49 3.60 -4.49
C LEU A 74 -6.08 2.35 -5.17
N PRO A 75 -7.18 1.80 -4.66
CA PRO A 75 -7.93 0.72 -5.32
C PRO A 75 -8.74 1.20 -6.53
N SER A 76 -9.19 0.24 -7.35
CA SER A 76 -9.90 0.53 -8.60
C SER A 76 -11.28 1.16 -8.43
N TYR A 77 -11.85 1.17 -7.22
CA TYR A 77 -13.10 1.88 -6.92
C TYR A 77 -12.89 3.36 -6.60
N ALA A 78 -11.65 3.83 -6.50
CA ALA A 78 -11.36 5.25 -6.30
C ALA A 78 -11.83 6.06 -7.52
N LYS A 79 -12.37 7.25 -7.23
CA LYS A 79 -12.91 8.13 -8.27
C LYS A 79 -11.77 8.74 -9.12
N PRO A 80 -12.01 9.06 -10.41
CA PRO A 80 -11.01 9.72 -11.28
C PRO A 80 -10.35 10.94 -10.65
N ALA A 81 -11.09 11.74 -9.90
CA ALA A 81 -10.57 12.91 -9.20
C ALA A 81 -9.54 12.55 -8.09
N MET A 82 -9.67 11.37 -7.48
CA MET A 82 -8.70 10.85 -6.50
C MET A 82 -7.50 10.23 -7.22
N LEU A 83 -7.78 9.42 -8.25
CA LEU A 83 -6.72 8.79 -9.06
C LEU A 83 -5.82 9.82 -9.75
N GLY A 84 -6.39 10.96 -10.20
CA GLY A 84 -5.70 11.94 -11.03
C GLY A 84 -5.53 11.46 -12.48
N THR A 85 -6.31 10.45 -12.89
CA THR A 85 -6.42 9.88 -14.25
C THR A 85 -7.86 9.51 -14.52
N ASP A 86 -8.22 9.30 -15.79
CA ASP A 86 -9.59 8.94 -16.15
C ASP A 86 -9.93 7.49 -15.78
N THR A 87 -8.94 6.61 -15.80
CA THR A 87 -9.12 5.18 -15.50
C THR A 87 -8.08 4.65 -14.52
N TYR A 88 -8.43 3.60 -13.78
CA TYR A 88 -7.51 2.90 -12.90
C TYR A 88 -6.30 2.29 -13.65
N LYS A 89 -6.53 1.80 -14.87
CA LYS A 89 -5.46 1.26 -15.71
C LYS A 89 -4.43 2.33 -16.07
N GLU A 90 -4.87 3.54 -16.40
CA GLU A 90 -3.97 4.67 -16.64
C GLU A 90 -3.21 5.06 -15.38
N TYR A 91 -3.88 5.04 -14.22
CA TYR A 91 -3.28 5.34 -12.92
C TYR A 91 -2.09 4.41 -12.61
N VAL A 92 -2.31 3.09 -12.63
CA VAL A 92 -1.26 2.11 -12.36
C VAL A 92 -0.17 2.13 -13.43
N THR A 93 -0.55 2.34 -14.71
CA THR A 93 0.41 2.48 -15.81
C THR A 93 1.30 3.70 -15.62
N SER A 94 0.71 4.87 -15.31
CA SER A 94 1.45 6.11 -15.04
C SER A 94 2.40 5.98 -13.85
N PHE A 95 2.00 5.24 -12.81
CA PHE A 95 2.88 4.94 -11.68
C PHE A 95 4.13 4.18 -12.13
N CYS A 96 3.96 3.11 -12.91
CA CYS A 96 5.10 2.35 -13.44
C CYS A 96 6.00 3.21 -14.33
N GLU A 97 5.43 4.05 -15.18
CA GLU A 97 6.18 4.87 -16.15
C GLU A 97 6.93 6.03 -15.51
N LYS A 98 6.33 6.67 -14.51
CA LYS A 98 6.91 7.86 -13.87
C LYS A 98 7.81 7.52 -12.69
N VAL A 99 7.36 6.61 -11.83
CA VAL A 99 8.06 6.28 -10.58
C VAL A 99 9.06 5.15 -10.78
N ASN A 100 8.80 4.24 -11.72
CA ASN A 100 9.58 3.03 -11.92
C ASN A 100 9.82 2.24 -10.61
N PRO A 101 8.74 1.88 -9.89
CA PRO A 101 8.83 1.30 -8.55
C PRO A 101 9.49 -0.08 -8.54
N ASP A 102 9.92 -0.53 -7.36
CA ASP A 102 10.45 -1.90 -7.18
C ASP A 102 9.37 -2.95 -7.40
N TYR A 103 8.13 -2.64 -7.00
CA TYR A 103 6.93 -3.45 -7.14
C TYR A 103 5.68 -2.56 -7.12
N ILE A 104 4.55 -3.11 -7.52
CA ILE A 104 3.26 -2.44 -7.43
C ILE A 104 2.55 -2.96 -6.19
N CYS A 105 2.29 -2.09 -5.21
CA CYS A 105 1.47 -2.41 -4.04
C CYS A 105 0.16 -1.62 -4.10
N PHE A 106 -0.93 -2.26 -3.70
CA PHE A 106 -2.25 -1.64 -3.59
C PHE A 106 -3.02 -2.31 -2.45
N ASP A 107 -4.01 -1.62 -1.92
CA ASP A 107 -5.03 -2.24 -1.08
C ASP A 107 -6.35 -2.40 -1.83
N TYR A 108 -7.18 -3.32 -1.36
CA TYR A 108 -8.54 -3.46 -1.85
C TYR A 108 -9.40 -4.11 -0.77
N TYR A 109 -10.30 -3.33 -0.19
CA TYR A 109 -11.17 -3.78 0.89
C TYR A 109 -12.59 -3.93 0.37
N ASP A 110 -12.89 -5.12 -0.15
CA ASP A 110 -14.14 -5.42 -0.86
C ASP A 110 -15.28 -5.88 0.07
N LEU A 111 -15.00 -5.99 1.35
CA LEU A 111 -15.93 -6.55 2.34
C LEU A 111 -16.52 -5.42 3.19
N LEU A 112 -17.69 -4.93 2.78
CA LEU A 112 -18.39 -3.81 3.43
C LEU A 112 -19.60 -4.32 4.22
N GLY A 113 -19.64 -4.00 5.53
CA GLY A 113 -20.75 -4.32 6.41
C GLY A 113 -21.08 -5.82 6.49
N GLU A 114 -22.21 -6.15 7.13
CA GLU A 114 -22.72 -7.53 7.20
C GLU A 114 -23.47 -7.95 5.94
N ASP A 115 -23.94 -7.00 5.15
CA ASP A 115 -24.79 -7.19 3.97
C ASP A 115 -24.05 -7.07 2.62
N TYR A 116 -22.73 -7.23 2.60
CA TYR A 116 -21.96 -7.12 1.36
C TYR A 116 -22.39 -8.17 0.32
N THR A 117 -22.43 -7.76 -0.95
CA THR A 117 -22.92 -8.56 -2.07
C THR A 117 -21.78 -9.19 -2.86
N GLU A 118 -22.07 -10.22 -3.69
CA GLU A 118 -21.09 -10.83 -4.59
C GLU A 118 -20.48 -9.82 -5.58
N SER A 119 -21.16 -8.73 -5.88
CA SER A 119 -20.64 -7.69 -6.77
C SER A 119 -19.37 -7.03 -6.25
N HIS A 120 -19.19 -6.92 -4.95
CA HIS A 120 -17.95 -6.43 -4.33
C HIS A 120 -16.80 -7.39 -4.57
N ARG A 121 -17.01 -8.70 -4.46
CA ARG A 121 -15.99 -9.74 -4.72
C ARG A 121 -15.51 -9.71 -6.17
N GLY A 122 -16.36 -9.40 -7.12
CA GLY A 122 -16.00 -9.19 -8.52
C GLY A 122 -15.06 -8.01 -8.72
N GLY A 123 -15.20 -6.95 -7.93
CA GLY A 123 -14.33 -5.79 -7.93
C GLY A 123 -12.89 -6.13 -7.57
N PHE A 124 -12.67 -6.92 -6.52
CA PHE A 124 -11.35 -7.37 -6.13
C PHE A 124 -10.65 -8.17 -7.26
N THR A 125 -11.38 -9.11 -7.87
CA THR A 125 -10.85 -9.90 -9.00
C THR A 125 -10.47 -8.99 -10.17
N ALA A 126 -11.30 -8.02 -10.53
CA ALA A 126 -11.02 -7.08 -11.62
C ALA A 126 -9.78 -6.22 -11.33
N ASN A 127 -9.61 -5.79 -10.07
CA ASN A 127 -8.43 -5.07 -9.63
C ASN A 127 -7.16 -5.92 -9.75
N LEU A 128 -7.19 -7.18 -9.31
CA LEU A 128 -6.10 -8.13 -9.44
C LEU A 128 -5.71 -8.35 -10.90
N VAL A 129 -6.67 -8.55 -11.81
CA VAL A 129 -6.43 -8.66 -13.26
C VAL A 129 -5.66 -7.44 -13.76
N THR A 130 -6.18 -6.23 -13.49
CA THR A 130 -5.58 -4.99 -13.98
C THR A 130 -4.14 -4.82 -13.49
N VAL A 131 -3.91 -5.00 -12.19
CA VAL A 131 -2.57 -4.81 -11.62
C VAL A 131 -1.59 -5.85 -12.12
N THR A 132 -1.99 -7.13 -12.17
CA THR A 132 -1.08 -8.21 -12.61
C THR A 132 -0.74 -8.14 -14.09
N GLU A 133 -1.66 -7.70 -14.95
CA GLU A 133 -1.37 -7.43 -16.36
C GLU A 133 -0.33 -6.31 -16.52
N ILE A 134 -0.47 -5.21 -15.77
CA ILE A 134 0.47 -4.10 -15.80
C ILE A 134 1.82 -4.51 -15.19
N ALA A 135 1.82 -5.18 -14.04
CA ALA A 135 3.02 -5.69 -13.41
C ALA A 135 3.83 -6.58 -14.40
N LYS A 136 3.16 -7.49 -15.09
CA LYS A 136 3.79 -8.33 -16.13
C LYS A 136 4.35 -7.49 -17.29
N LYS A 137 3.61 -6.48 -17.76
CA LYS A 137 4.05 -5.59 -18.85
C LYS A 137 5.34 -4.84 -18.50
N TYR A 138 5.46 -4.38 -17.26
CA TYR A 138 6.61 -3.61 -16.78
C TYR A 138 7.68 -4.45 -16.06
N ASN A 139 7.53 -5.78 -16.07
CA ASN A 139 8.42 -6.72 -15.37
C ASN A 139 8.57 -6.39 -13.88
N LYS A 140 7.45 -6.12 -13.21
CA LYS A 140 7.37 -5.82 -11.78
C LYS A 140 6.65 -6.93 -11.05
N GLU A 141 6.93 -7.07 -9.75
CA GLU A 141 6.10 -7.86 -8.84
C GLU A 141 4.84 -7.06 -8.45
N ALA A 142 3.79 -7.77 -8.08
CA ALA A 142 2.60 -7.18 -7.48
C ALA A 142 2.43 -7.67 -6.04
N ARG A 143 2.01 -6.77 -5.17
CA ARG A 143 1.68 -7.01 -3.76
C ARG A 143 0.30 -6.45 -3.47
N VAL A 144 -0.39 -7.00 -2.48
CA VAL A 144 -1.68 -6.49 -2.03
C VAL A 144 -1.76 -6.43 -0.52
N ILE A 145 -2.44 -5.41 -0.02
CA ILE A 145 -2.85 -5.32 1.37
C ILE A 145 -4.31 -5.75 1.42
N VAL A 146 -4.61 -6.79 2.17
CA VAL A 146 -5.95 -7.34 2.32
C VAL A 146 -6.57 -6.94 3.65
N LEU A 147 -7.91 -6.87 3.68
CA LEU A 147 -8.65 -6.53 4.88
C LEU A 147 -8.53 -7.66 5.92
N LEU A 148 -8.15 -7.29 7.13
CA LEU A 148 -8.16 -8.17 8.30
C LEU A 148 -8.93 -7.53 9.46
N THR A 149 -8.63 -6.28 9.76
CA THR A 149 -9.17 -5.55 10.93
C THR A 149 -10.44 -4.82 10.55
N LYS A 150 -11.52 -5.07 11.27
CA LYS A 150 -12.75 -4.29 11.13
C LYS A 150 -12.49 -2.84 11.51
N HIS A 151 -12.90 -1.91 10.65
CA HIS A 151 -12.84 -0.48 10.90
C HIS A 151 -13.82 0.26 9.99
N GLY A 152 -14.36 1.38 10.48
CA GLY A 152 -15.36 2.13 9.74
C GLY A 152 -16.52 1.25 9.26
N ASP A 153 -16.82 1.30 7.97
CA ASP A 153 -17.89 0.51 7.33
C ASP A 153 -17.43 -0.88 6.84
N TYR A 154 -16.15 -1.23 7.05
CA TYR A 154 -15.64 -2.53 6.63
C TYR A 154 -16.11 -3.66 7.56
N ALA A 155 -16.30 -4.84 6.97
CA ALA A 155 -16.81 -6.01 7.67
C ALA A 155 -15.80 -6.56 8.70
N ASN A 156 -16.34 -7.25 9.70
CA ASN A 156 -15.54 -8.15 10.50
C ASN A 156 -15.32 -9.44 9.69
N VAL A 157 -14.13 -9.58 9.10
CA VAL A 157 -13.83 -10.70 8.20
C VAL A 157 -13.73 -12.02 8.93
N THR A 158 -14.24 -13.06 8.31
CA THR A 158 -14.13 -14.43 8.79
C THR A 158 -12.86 -15.08 8.25
N ASP A 159 -12.44 -16.20 8.87
CA ASP A 159 -11.34 -17.04 8.37
C ASP A 159 -11.50 -17.44 6.90
N ALA A 160 -12.75 -17.71 6.48
CA ALA A 160 -13.02 -18.07 5.09
C ALA A 160 -12.73 -16.91 4.14
N GLU A 161 -13.01 -15.69 4.56
CA GLU A 161 -12.76 -14.47 3.77
C GLU A 161 -11.29 -14.08 3.77
N ILE A 162 -10.58 -14.27 4.89
CA ILE A 162 -9.12 -14.12 4.94
C ILE A 162 -8.46 -15.08 3.95
N ARG A 163 -8.84 -16.37 3.99
CA ARG A 163 -8.35 -17.38 3.04
C ARG A 163 -8.74 -17.07 1.59
N TRP A 164 -9.95 -16.58 1.36
CA TRP A 164 -10.42 -16.20 0.03
C TRP A 164 -9.57 -15.08 -0.57
N GLN A 165 -9.38 -13.97 0.16
CA GLN A 165 -8.53 -12.85 -0.28
C GLN A 165 -7.09 -13.33 -0.56
N SER A 166 -6.52 -14.09 0.37
CA SER A 166 -5.14 -14.57 0.28
C SER A 166 -4.94 -15.55 -0.88
N ASN A 167 -5.78 -16.58 -0.98
CA ASN A 167 -5.65 -17.61 -2.01
C ASN A 167 -5.92 -17.04 -3.41
N LEU A 168 -6.89 -16.14 -3.54
CA LEU A 168 -7.17 -15.48 -4.82
C LEU A 168 -5.98 -14.64 -5.27
N SER A 169 -5.38 -13.88 -4.37
CA SER A 169 -4.18 -13.08 -4.65
C SER A 169 -3.01 -13.96 -5.12
N ILE A 170 -2.76 -15.06 -4.45
CA ILE A 170 -1.71 -16.03 -4.85
C ILE A 170 -2.03 -16.65 -6.22
N LEU A 171 -3.29 -17.00 -6.47
CA LEU A 171 -3.74 -17.57 -7.76
C LEU A 171 -3.46 -16.60 -8.92
N PHE A 172 -3.64 -15.30 -8.71
CA PHE A 172 -3.29 -14.27 -9.68
C PHE A 172 -1.78 -13.99 -9.80
N GLY A 173 -0.95 -14.68 -9.01
CA GLY A 173 0.50 -14.63 -9.11
C GLY A 173 1.17 -13.53 -8.28
N LEU A 174 0.47 -12.93 -7.33
CA LEU A 174 1.07 -11.99 -6.39
C LEU A 174 2.13 -12.70 -5.53
N LYS A 175 3.22 -11.99 -5.27
CA LYS A 175 4.39 -12.56 -4.56
C LYS A 175 4.41 -12.24 -3.07
N SER A 176 3.63 -11.25 -2.65
CA SER A 176 3.56 -10.81 -1.27
C SER A 176 2.15 -10.37 -0.91
N LEU A 177 1.77 -10.67 0.32
CA LEU A 177 0.52 -10.26 0.95
C LEU A 177 0.85 -9.49 2.22
N SER A 178 0.12 -8.43 2.46
CA SER A 178 0.09 -7.71 3.73
C SER A 178 -1.32 -7.70 4.26
N PHE A 179 -1.45 -7.63 5.57
CA PHE A 179 -2.75 -7.62 6.23
C PHE A 179 -2.95 -6.28 6.94
N PHE A 180 -4.05 -5.64 6.71
CA PHE A 180 -4.44 -4.45 7.46
C PHE A 180 -5.44 -4.83 8.55
N SER A 181 -4.96 -4.95 9.84
CA SER A 181 -3.61 -4.66 10.33
C SER A 181 -3.16 -5.71 11.36
N TYR A 182 -1.85 -5.73 11.68
CA TYR A 182 -1.31 -6.61 12.72
C TYR A 182 -1.83 -6.24 14.10
N ALA A 183 -1.81 -4.96 14.44
CA ALA A 183 -2.33 -4.43 15.70
C ALA A 183 -3.37 -3.35 15.43
N ILE A 184 -4.25 -3.12 16.40
CA ILE A 184 -5.22 -2.04 16.34
C ILE A 184 -4.46 -0.70 16.24
N PRO A 185 -4.69 0.10 15.19
CA PRO A 185 -4.12 1.45 15.11
C PRO A 185 -4.53 2.31 16.29
N GLY A 186 -3.67 3.21 16.73
CA GLY A 186 -3.90 4.07 17.88
C GLY A 186 -4.92 5.20 17.65
N ASP A 187 -5.58 5.26 16.50
CA ASP A 187 -6.59 6.27 16.19
C ASP A 187 -7.93 5.95 16.88
N ALA A 188 -8.22 6.67 17.95
CA ALA A 188 -9.46 6.52 18.71
C ALA A 188 -10.70 7.13 18.02
N SER A 189 -10.56 7.78 16.86
CA SER A 189 -11.69 8.36 16.11
C SER A 189 -12.50 7.31 15.35
N ILE A 190 -11.94 6.13 15.17
CA ILE A 190 -12.55 4.99 14.47
C ILE A 190 -12.67 3.82 15.43
N ALA A 191 -13.78 3.08 15.35
CA ALA A 191 -13.91 1.82 16.07
C ALA A 191 -13.11 0.73 15.32
N TRP A 192 -12.15 0.15 16.01
CA TRP A 192 -11.27 -0.92 15.51
C TRP A 192 -11.58 -2.22 16.23
N GLU A 193 -11.74 -3.31 15.51
CA GLU A 193 -11.99 -4.64 16.09
C GLU A 193 -11.18 -5.71 15.33
N ASN A 194 -10.77 -6.74 16.06
CA ASN A 194 -10.22 -7.98 15.49
C ASN A 194 -8.99 -7.83 14.58
N ALA A 195 -8.02 -7.00 14.96
CA ALA A 195 -6.67 -7.11 14.41
C ALA A 195 -6.03 -8.46 14.80
N MET A 196 -4.84 -8.80 14.33
CA MET A 196 -4.15 -10.02 14.76
C MET A 196 -3.83 -10.01 16.26
N VAL A 197 -3.49 -8.84 16.81
CA VAL A 197 -3.32 -8.65 18.24
C VAL A 197 -4.20 -7.50 18.73
N ASP A 198 -4.66 -7.61 19.97
CA ASP A 198 -5.43 -6.55 20.63
C ASP A 198 -4.56 -5.39 21.11
N GLY A 199 -5.18 -4.39 21.77
CA GLY A 199 -4.47 -3.22 22.28
C GLY A 199 -3.45 -3.50 23.37
N GLU A 200 -3.48 -4.67 24.01
CA GLU A 200 -2.49 -5.15 24.97
C GLU A 200 -1.46 -6.11 24.36
N GLY A 201 -1.52 -6.33 23.05
CA GLY A 201 -0.61 -7.22 22.31
C GLY A 201 -0.93 -8.72 22.46
N ARG A 202 -2.12 -9.08 22.91
CA ARG A 202 -2.55 -10.48 23.01
C ARG A 202 -3.10 -10.97 21.68
N PRO A 203 -2.82 -12.23 21.27
CA PRO A 203 -3.39 -12.80 20.06
C PRO A 203 -4.92 -12.80 20.07
N THR A 204 -5.53 -12.42 18.96
CA THR A 204 -6.97 -12.54 18.70
C THR A 204 -7.29 -13.83 17.96
N GLU A 205 -8.56 -14.05 17.63
CA GLU A 205 -8.99 -15.19 16.80
C GLU A 205 -8.27 -15.19 15.45
N HIS A 206 -8.05 -14.03 14.83
CA HIS A 206 -7.36 -13.90 13.54
C HIS A 206 -5.88 -14.29 13.58
N TYR A 207 -5.25 -14.30 14.75
CA TYR A 207 -3.85 -14.72 14.88
C TYR A 207 -3.67 -16.23 14.78
N VAL A 208 -4.71 -17.01 15.15
CA VAL A 208 -4.66 -18.47 15.20
C VAL A 208 -5.39 -19.15 14.04
N SER A 209 -6.00 -18.36 13.14
CA SER A 209 -6.67 -18.82 11.92
C SER A 209 -5.67 -19.12 10.80
#